data_7daa477bf97f0f295d39e1de30dfaaf9
#
_entry.id   7daa477bf97f0f295d39e1de30dfaaf9
#
_cell.length_a   1.000
_cell.length_b   1.000
_cell.length_c   1.000
_cell.angle_alpha   90.00
_cell.angle_beta   90.00
_cell.angle_gamma   90.00
#
_symmetry.space_group_name_H-M   'P 1'
#
loop_
_entity.id
_entity.type
_entity.pdbx_description
1 polymer ?
#
loop_
_entity_poly.entity_id
_entity_poly.type
_entity_poly.pdbx_seq_one_letter_code
_entity_poly.pdbx_strand_id
1 'polypeptide(L)'
;MNTLDTDYLVIGAGAVGLAFADTLAHESSAQIVVADRRGTPGGHWNDAYGFVTLHQPSAFYGVASLPLGSGRIDSVGPNRGCHELASGAEVTGYFDRVVQQSLLPTGRVQFRPMCEVRERDGQVFLVSLLSGEETLVNVRRRVVDASYYGTTIPATHTRRFEVADGARVVPPNALPALWQPRLGGGRAPGQIVILGAGKTAMDVALWLLQCGLPPSRITWVMPRDSWLINRATTQPELAFFEASFGS
;
A
#
# COMPACT_ATOMS: atom_id res chain seq x y z
N MET A 1 5.14 19.79 -29.08
CA MET A 1 4.90 18.54 -28.35
C MET A 1 6.15 18.24 -27.55
N ASN A 2 6.00 18.11 -26.24
CA ASN A 2 7.14 17.80 -25.37
C ASN A 2 7.58 16.35 -25.57
N THR A 3 8.89 16.10 -25.52
CA THR A 3 9.48 14.76 -25.68
C THR A 3 10.39 14.45 -24.49
N LEU A 4 10.36 13.21 -24.03
CA LEU A 4 11.16 12.71 -22.91
C LEU A 4 11.85 11.40 -23.32
N ASP A 5 13.17 11.36 -23.19
CA ASP A 5 13.96 10.15 -23.45
C ASP A 5 14.27 9.41 -22.15
N THR A 6 14.10 8.09 -22.15
CA THR A 6 14.41 7.24 -21.01
C THR A 6 14.81 5.83 -21.45
N ASP A 7 15.54 5.10 -20.60
CA ASP A 7 15.79 3.67 -20.83
C ASP A 7 14.59 2.83 -20.39
N TYR A 8 14.02 3.16 -19.25
CA TYR A 8 12.86 2.46 -18.68
C TYR A 8 11.77 3.44 -18.27
N LEU A 9 10.55 3.10 -18.63
CA LEU A 9 9.35 3.74 -18.11
C LEU A 9 8.65 2.76 -17.18
N VAL A 10 8.59 3.07 -15.88
CA VAL A 10 7.91 2.27 -14.85
C VAL A 10 6.55 2.87 -14.59
N ILE A 11 5.49 2.08 -14.76
CA ILE A 11 4.10 2.47 -14.51
C ILE A 11 3.70 1.99 -13.12
N GLY A 12 3.49 2.93 -12.21
CA GLY A 12 3.14 2.69 -10.81
C GLY A 12 4.31 2.88 -9.85
N ALA A 13 4.15 3.81 -8.89
CA ALA A 13 5.08 4.08 -7.80
C ALA A 13 4.63 3.40 -6.49
N GLY A 14 4.09 2.18 -6.61
CA GLY A 14 3.85 1.28 -5.48
C GLY A 14 5.11 0.48 -5.12
N ALA A 15 4.97 -0.46 -4.18
CA ALA A 15 6.09 -1.27 -3.69
C ALA A 15 6.88 -1.96 -4.81
N VAL A 16 6.18 -2.57 -5.76
CA VAL A 16 6.82 -3.33 -6.87
C VAL A 16 7.57 -2.39 -7.81
N GLY A 17 6.93 -1.28 -8.25
CA GLY A 17 7.55 -0.33 -9.17
C GLY A 17 8.75 0.37 -8.56
N LEU A 18 8.67 0.75 -7.28
CA LEU A 18 9.78 1.38 -6.58
C LEU A 18 10.91 0.39 -6.28
N ALA A 19 10.63 -0.86 -5.94
CA ALA A 19 11.67 -1.87 -5.76
C ALA A 19 12.42 -2.15 -7.08
N PHE A 20 11.70 -2.24 -8.21
CA PHE A 20 12.33 -2.35 -9.52
C PHE A 20 13.20 -1.14 -9.86
N ALA A 21 12.65 0.08 -9.66
CA ALA A 21 13.39 1.31 -9.94
C ALA A 21 14.63 1.47 -9.05
N ASP A 22 14.52 1.07 -7.77
CA ASP A 22 15.60 1.11 -6.79
C ASP A 22 16.77 0.22 -7.21
N THR A 23 16.51 -1.06 -7.45
CA THR A 23 17.52 -2.00 -7.90
C THR A 23 18.20 -1.51 -9.19
N LEU A 24 17.41 -1.07 -10.17
CA LEU A 24 17.93 -0.62 -11.44
C LEU A 24 18.78 0.67 -11.32
N ALA A 25 18.37 1.62 -10.46
CA ALA A 25 19.09 2.85 -10.22
C ALA A 25 20.43 2.63 -9.52
N HIS A 26 20.55 1.62 -8.67
CA HIS A 26 21.78 1.35 -7.91
C HIS A 26 22.71 0.37 -8.63
N GLU A 27 22.18 -0.54 -9.45
CA GLU A 27 22.98 -1.57 -10.13
C GLU A 27 23.27 -1.25 -11.61
N SER A 28 22.80 -0.12 -12.13
CA SER A 28 23.01 0.26 -13.53
C SER A 28 23.15 1.77 -13.72
N SER A 29 23.52 2.17 -14.95
CA SER A 29 23.56 3.58 -15.39
C SER A 29 22.27 4.02 -16.12
N ALA A 30 21.20 3.23 -16.05
CA ALA A 30 19.97 3.47 -16.81
C ALA A 30 19.26 4.76 -16.38
N GLN A 31 18.65 5.43 -17.37
CA GLN A 31 17.71 6.53 -17.14
C GLN A 31 16.32 5.94 -16.93
N ILE A 32 15.64 6.38 -15.88
CA ILE A 32 14.37 5.80 -15.43
C ILE A 32 13.34 6.91 -15.24
N VAL A 33 12.16 6.71 -15.79
CA VAL A 33 10.97 7.50 -15.46
C VAL A 33 10.00 6.62 -14.71
N VAL A 34 9.58 7.04 -13.53
CA VAL A 34 8.52 6.40 -12.73
C VAL A 34 7.28 7.28 -12.80
N ALA A 35 6.20 6.77 -13.36
CA ALA A 35 4.93 7.49 -13.49
C ALA A 35 3.86 6.87 -12.58
N ASP A 36 3.10 7.71 -11.89
CA ASP A 36 1.96 7.25 -11.07
C ASP A 36 0.76 8.19 -11.23
N ARG A 37 -0.44 7.62 -11.22
CA ARG A 37 -1.71 8.36 -11.25
C ARG A 37 -1.99 9.09 -9.94
N ARG A 38 -1.37 8.70 -8.86
CA ARG A 38 -1.46 9.35 -7.55
C ARG A 38 -0.44 10.48 -7.44
N GLY A 39 -0.73 11.42 -6.54
CA GLY A 39 0.15 12.55 -6.25
C GLY A 39 1.38 12.17 -5.42
N THR A 40 1.35 11.01 -4.77
CA THR A 40 2.39 10.53 -3.85
C THR A 40 2.74 9.06 -4.14
N PRO A 41 4.00 8.65 -3.90
CA PRO A 41 4.38 7.24 -3.99
C PRO A 41 3.71 6.39 -2.90
N GLY A 42 3.75 5.06 -3.04
CA GLY A 42 3.18 4.13 -2.07
C GLY A 42 1.99 3.31 -2.61
N GLY A 43 1.52 3.58 -3.83
CA GLY A 43 0.47 2.80 -4.48
C GLY A 43 -0.81 2.75 -3.65
N HIS A 44 -1.38 1.55 -3.45
CA HIS A 44 -2.63 1.35 -2.71
C HIS A 44 -2.56 1.70 -1.20
N TRP A 45 -1.37 1.87 -0.63
CA TRP A 45 -1.23 2.35 0.75
C TRP A 45 -1.80 3.75 0.95
N ASN A 46 -1.81 4.58 -0.09
CA ASN A 46 -2.44 5.91 -0.05
C ASN A 46 -3.97 5.85 0.14
N ASP A 47 -4.59 4.73 -0.20
CA ASP A 47 -6.03 4.50 -0.07
C ASP A 47 -6.39 3.66 1.17
N ALA A 48 -5.40 3.22 1.95
CA ALA A 48 -5.61 2.36 3.10
C ALA A 48 -6.31 3.08 4.27
N TYR A 49 -6.96 2.31 5.15
CA TYR A 49 -7.56 2.85 6.37
C TYR A 49 -6.50 3.25 7.40
N GLY A 50 -6.77 4.29 8.20
CA GLY A 50 -5.77 4.95 9.05
C GLY A 50 -5.17 4.10 10.17
N PHE A 51 -5.77 2.95 10.50
CA PHE A 51 -5.28 2.01 11.52
C PHE A 51 -4.65 0.75 10.92
N VAL A 52 -4.33 0.75 9.62
CA VAL A 52 -3.65 -0.38 8.98
C VAL A 52 -2.21 -0.51 9.44
N THR A 53 -1.75 -1.74 9.66
CA THR A 53 -0.34 -2.09 9.87
C THR A 53 0.06 -3.20 8.91
N LEU A 54 1.35 -3.38 8.68
CA LEU A 54 1.85 -4.61 8.09
C LEU A 54 1.44 -5.81 8.96
N HIS A 55 1.26 -6.96 8.36
CA HIS A 55 1.04 -8.23 9.07
C HIS A 55 2.30 -9.11 9.11
N GLN A 56 3.35 -8.69 8.44
CA GLN A 56 4.70 -9.25 8.46
C GLN A 56 5.68 -8.23 9.03
N PRO A 57 6.82 -8.64 9.57
CA PRO A 57 7.88 -7.73 10.01
C PRO A 57 8.21 -6.69 8.96
N SER A 58 8.44 -5.45 9.40
CA SER A 58 8.76 -4.33 8.50
C SER A 58 9.97 -4.62 7.61
N ALA A 59 10.95 -5.36 8.12
CA ALA A 59 12.18 -5.75 7.41
C ALA A 59 11.93 -6.63 6.16
N PHE A 60 10.75 -7.26 6.03
CA PHE A 60 10.39 -8.02 4.83
C PHE A 60 9.74 -7.16 3.75
N TYR A 61 9.63 -5.86 3.97
CA TYR A 61 8.90 -4.98 3.07
C TYR A 61 9.74 -3.77 2.71
N GLY A 62 9.73 -3.40 1.44
CA GLY A 62 10.41 -2.20 0.98
C GLY A 62 11.35 -2.45 -0.19
N VAL A 63 12.35 -1.56 -0.34
CA VAL A 63 13.37 -1.60 -1.39
C VAL A 63 14.73 -1.98 -0.81
N ALA A 64 15.66 -2.41 -1.67
CA ALA A 64 16.95 -2.94 -1.21
C ALA A 64 17.89 -1.85 -0.63
N SER A 65 17.87 -0.65 -1.21
CA SER A 65 18.79 0.44 -0.81
C SER A 65 18.44 1.11 0.52
N LEU A 66 17.19 1.02 0.95
CA LEU A 66 16.69 1.70 2.15
C LEU A 66 15.72 0.78 2.91
N PRO A 67 16.06 0.29 4.10
CA PRO A 67 15.17 -0.58 4.86
C PRO A 67 13.93 0.16 5.39
N LEU A 68 12.80 -0.54 5.47
CA LEU A 68 11.63 -0.09 6.23
C LEU A 68 11.78 -0.53 7.69
N GLY A 69 11.57 0.42 8.59
CA GLY A 69 11.65 0.19 10.02
C GLY A 69 13.07 0.33 10.58
N SER A 70 13.22 0.00 11.85
CA SER A 70 14.47 0.11 12.62
C SER A 70 15.02 -1.23 13.08
N GLY A 71 14.32 -2.34 12.81
CA GLY A 71 14.64 -3.66 13.33
C GLY A 71 14.27 -3.85 14.80
N ARG A 72 13.51 -2.93 15.38
CA ARG A 72 13.08 -2.97 16.79
C ARG A 72 12.20 -4.18 17.09
N ILE A 73 12.36 -4.75 18.28
CA ILE A 73 11.43 -5.72 18.87
C ILE A 73 10.38 -4.95 19.68
N ASP A 74 9.10 -5.21 19.42
CA ASP A 74 8.01 -4.58 20.17
C ASP A 74 7.96 -5.11 21.61
N SER A 75 7.94 -4.20 22.57
CA SER A 75 7.93 -4.52 24.01
C SER A 75 6.53 -4.57 24.61
N VAL A 76 5.52 -4.08 23.90
CA VAL A 76 4.12 -3.98 24.37
C VAL A 76 3.13 -4.37 23.28
N GLY A 77 1.87 -4.58 23.66
CA GLY A 77 0.77 -4.85 22.75
C GLY A 77 0.76 -6.26 22.15
N PRO A 78 -0.11 -6.49 21.15
CA PRO A 78 -0.30 -7.83 20.56
C PRO A 78 0.91 -8.37 19.80
N ASN A 79 1.85 -7.50 19.41
CA ASN A 79 3.07 -7.87 18.69
C ASN A 79 4.31 -8.01 19.61
N ARG A 80 4.10 -7.95 20.94
CA ARG A 80 5.19 -8.03 21.92
C ARG A 80 6.09 -9.25 21.68
N GLY A 81 7.40 -9.01 21.68
CA GLY A 81 8.43 -10.02 21.48
C GLY A 81 8.72 -10.37 20.03
N CYS A 82 8.05 -9.72 19.09
CA CYS A 82 8.29 -9.88 17.64
C CYS A 82 8.82 -8.56 17.05
N HIS A 83 9.42 -8.65 15.86
CA HIS A 83 9.85 -7.48 15.12
C HIS A 83 8.67 -6.58 14.75
N GLU A 84 8.94 -5.27 14.76
CA GLU A 84 7.97 -4.20 14.51
C GLU A 84 7.19 -4.36 13.21
N LEU A 85 5.94 -3.91 13.26
CA LEU A 85 5.03 -3.88 12.12
C LEU A 85 4.74 -2.42 11.76
N ALA A 86 5.24 -1.95 10.64
CA ALA A 86 5.03 -0.59 10.19
C ALA A 86 3.53 -0.30 9.97
N SER A 87 3.09 0.85 10.45
CA SER A 87 1.78 1.42 10.16
C SER A 87 1.68 1.90 8.71
N GLY A 88 0.46 2.09 8.21
CA GLY A 88 0.23 2.65 6.88
C GLY A 88 0.92 4.01 6.68
N ALA A 89 0.94 4.86 7.70
CA ALA A 89 1.63 6.15 7.66
C ALA A 89 3.17 6.00 7.55
N GLU A 90 3.74 5.03 8.28
CA GLU A 90 5.18 4.73 8.17
C GLU A 90 5.53 4.18 6.79
N VAL A 91 4.68 3.33 6.19
CA VAL A 91 4.89 2.79 4.84
C VAL A 91 4.80 3.88 3.77
N THR A 92 3.80 4.76 3.83
CA THR A 92 3.70 5.87 2.85
C THR A 92 4.84 6.86 2.99
N GLY A 93 5.19 7.27 4.23
CA GLY A 93 6.34 8.12 4.49
C GLY A 93 7.68 7.47 4.10
N TYR A 94 7.78 6.16 4.21
CA TYR A 94 8.94 5.41 3.75
C TYR A 94 9.09 5.48 2.22
N PHE A 95 8.04 5.25 1.45
CA PHE A 95 8.12 5.34 0.00
C PHE A 95 8.42 6.76 -0.49
N ASP A 96 7.94 7.78 0.22
CA ASP A 96 8.36 9.15 -0.06
C ASP A 96 9.87 9.33 0.15
N ARG A 97 10.42 8.83 1.27
CA ARG A 97 11.89 8.84 1.51
C ARG A 97 12.66 8.07 0.44
N VAL A 98 12.16 6.91 -0.01
CA VAL A 98 12.79 6.14 -1.11
C VAL A 98 12.91 7.02 -2.35
N VAL A 99 11.85 7.68 -2.74
CA VAL A 99 11.89 8.58 -3.91
C VAL A 99 12.85 9.75 -3.69
N GLN A 100 12.70 10.48 -2.57
CA GLN A 100 13.41 11.73 -2.33
C GLN A 100 14.88 11.53 -1.97
N GLN A 101 15.21 10.48 -1.22
CA GLN A 101 16.53 10.28 -0.64
C GLN A 101 17.38 9.20 -1.32
N SER A 102 16.74 8.24 -2.00
CA SER A 102 17.44 7.16 -2.70
C SER A 102 17.40 7.32 -4.22
N LEU A 103 16.24 7.56 -4.81
CA LEU A 103 16.09 7.54 -6.27
C LEU A 103 16.47 8.86 -6.94
N LEU A 104 15.85 9.97 -6.56
CA LEU A 104 16.09 11.29 -7.20
C LEU A 104 17.54 11.75 -7.09
N PRO A 105 18.27 11.55 -5.97
CA PRO A 105 19.67 11.97 -5.86
C PRO A 105 20.62 11.28 -6.82
N THR A 106 20.24 10.15 -7.41
CA THR A 106 21.05 9.50 -8.46
C THR A 106 21.19 10.35 -9.73
N GLY A 107 20.31 11.35 -9.91
CA GLY A 107 20.23 12.17 -11.13
C GLY A 107 19.72 11.42 -12.37
N ARG A 108 19.40 10.12 -12.24
CA ARG A 108 18.95 9.26 -13.33
C ARG A 108 17.49 8.87 -13.25
N VAL A 109 16.84 9.14 -12.13
CA VAL A 109 15.42 8.84 -11.93
C VAL A 109 14.59 10.11 -11.94
N GLN A 110 13.51 10.10 -12.70
CA GLN A 110 12.50 11.15 -12.69
C GLN A 110 11.19 10.55 -12.17
N PHE A 111 10.59 11.15 -11.14
CA PHE A 111 9.25 10.81 -10.67
C PHE A 111 8.22 11.75 -11.29
N ARG A 112 7.18 11.18 -11.91
CA ARG A 112 6.09 11.86 -12.58
C ARG A 112 4.75 11.50 -11.91
N PRO A 113 4.41 12.16 -10.79
CA PRO A 113 3.11 11.99 -10.13
C PRO A 113 1.99 12.59 -10.97
N MET A 114 0.75 12.20 -10.68
CA MET A 114 -0.46 12.65 -11.36
C MET A 114 -0.36 12.49 -12.89
N CYS A 115 0.27 11.42 -13.34
CA CYS A 115 0.44 11.10 -14.75
C CYS A 115 -0.10 9.72 -15.08
N GLU A 116 -0.75 9.62 -16.21
CA GLU A 116 -1.21 8.36 -16.81
C GLU A 116 -0.35 8.02 -18.03
N VAL A 117 -0.01 6.75 -18.19
CA VAL A 117 0.66 6.26 -19.38
C VAL A 117 -0.39 5.78 -20.38
N ARG A 118 -0.31 6.28 -21.61
CA ARG A 118 -1.16 5.87 -22.74
C ARG A 118 -0.30 5.42 -23.91
N GLU A 119 -0.71 4.35 -24.54
CA GLU A 119 -0.13 3.91 -25.81
C GLU A 119 -1.11 4.21 -26.95
N ARG A 120 -0.60 4.75 -28.04
CA ARG A 120 -1.36 5.14 -29.21
C ARG A 120 -0.47 5.03 -30.45
N ASP A 121 -0.88 4.24 -31.43
CA ASP A 121 -0.13 3.99 -32.67
C ASP A 121 1.33 3.54 -32.45
N GLY A 122 1.56 2.70 -31.42
CA GLY A 122 2.89 2.22 -31.06
C GLY A 122 3.78 3.25 -30.37
N GLN A 123 3.26 4.43 -30.05
CA GLN A 123 3.93 5.47 -29.31
C GLN A 123 3.42 5.55 -27.87
N VAL A 124 4.31 5.85 -26.94
CA VAL A 124 4.01 5.94 -25.51
C VAL A 124 3.95 7.39 -25.06
N PHE A 125 2.90 7.76 -24.39
CA PHE A 125 2.67 9.11 -23.88
C PHE A 125 2.49 9.11 -22.36
N LEU A 126 3.09 10.10 -21.71
CA LEU A 126 2.71 10.53 -20.36
C LEU A 126 1.66 11.64 -20.48
N VAL A 127 0.51 11.42 -19.87
CA VAL A 127 -0.59 12.39 -19.86
C VAL A 127 -0.76 12.90 -18.45
N SER A 128 -0.59 14.19 -18.25
CA SER A 128 -0.86 14.85 -16.97
C SER A 128 -2.36 14.79 -16.66
N LEU A 129 -2.72 14.23 -15.52
CA LEU A 129 -4.12 14.20 -15.05
C LEU A 129 -4.62 15.59 -14.60
N LEU A 130 -3.70 16.53 -14.36
CA LEU A 130 -4.04 17.89 -13.92
C LEU A 130 -4.31 18.83 -15.09
N SER A 131 -3.45 18.77 -16.12
CA SER A 131 -3.52 19.72 -17.25
C SER A 131 -4.00 19.09 -18.57
N GLY A 132 -3.98 17.74 -18.65
CA GLY A 132 -4.21 17.03 -19.92
C GLY A 132 -3.03 17.12 -20.90
N GLU A 133 -1.92 17.75 -20.48
CA GLU A 133 -0.72 17.86 -21.33
C GLU A 133 -0.13 16.49 -21.63
N GLU A 134 0.19 16.25 -22.91
CA GLU A 134 0.80 15.01 -23.37
C GLU A 134 2.30 15.21 -23.63
N THR A 135 3.12 14.30 -23.14
CA THR A 135 4.55 14.21 -23.40
C THR A 135 4.84 12.88 -24.09
N LEU A 136 5.43 12.92 -25.29
CA LEU A 136 5.90 11.71 -25.96
C LEU A 136 7.10 11.14 -25.22
N VAL A 137 7.06 9.83 -24.90
CA VAL A 137 8.17 9.16 -24.21
C VAL A 137 8.88 8.20 -25.17
N ASN A 138 10.13 8.50 -25.47
CA ASN A 138 11.01 7.61 -26.22
C ASN A 138 11.64 6.60 -25.26
N VAL A 139 11.06 5.41 -25.14
CA VAL A 139 11.56 4.35 -24.28
C VAL A 139 12.56 3.48 -25.05
N ARG A 140 13.84 3.56 -24.66
CA ARG A 140 14.92 2.86 -25.36
C ARG A 140 14.99 1.36 -25.07
N ARG A 141 14.55 0.93 -23.88
CA ARG A 141 14.65 -0.47 -23.47
C ARG A 141 13.29 -1.11 -23.19
N ARG A 142 12.60 -0.73 -22.08
CA ARG A 142 11.33 -1.37 -21.69
C ARG A 142 10.37 -0.40 -21.02
N VAL A 143 9.08 -0.60 -21.29
CA VAL A 143 7.99 -0.18 -20.41
C VAL A 143 7.73 -1.30 -19.41
N VAL A 144 7.66 -0.97 -18.12
CA VAL A 144 7.47 -1.89 -17.01
C VAL A 144 6.17 -1.55 -16.32
N ASP A 145 5.14 -2.39 -16.47
CA ASP A 145 3.87 -2.20 -15.81
C ASP A 145 3.90 -2.85 -14.40
N ALA A 146 4.07 -2.02 -13.39
CA ALA A 146 4.02 -2.38 -11.98
C ALA A 146 2.62 -2.15 -11.36
N SER A 147 1.62 -1.80 -12.17
CA SER A 147 0.23 -1.59 -11.76
C SER A 147 -0.69 -2.78 -12.08
N TYR A 148 -0.15 -3.85 -12.63
CA TYR A 148 -0.86 -4.99 -13.19
C TYR A 148 -1.94 -5.60 -12.27
N TYR A 149 -1.66 -5.75 -10.98
CA TYR A 149 -2.60 -6.35 -10.04
C TYR A 149 -3.82 -5.49 -9.72
N GLY A 150 -3.80 -4.18 -10.00
CA GLY A 150 -4.93 -3.28 -9.82
C GLY A 150 -5.62 -3.46 -8.45
N THR A 151 -4.83 -3.52 -7.38
CA THR A 151 -5.32 -3.83 -6.03
C THR A 151 -6.45 -2.88 -5.64
N THR A 152 -7.62 -3.45 -5.37
CA THR A 152 -8.77 -2.72 -4.85
C THR A 152 -8.95 -3.02 -3.36
N ILE A 153 -9.33 -1.99 -2.60
CA ILE A 153 -9.65 -2.10 -1.18
C ILE A 153 -11.13 -1.79 -0.95
N PRO A 154 -11.70 -2.12 0.22
CA PRO A 154 -13.13 -1.86 0.47
C PRO A 154 -13.58 -0.42 0.25
N ALA A 155 -12.68 0.57 0.34
CA ALA A 155 -13.00 1.97 0.09
C ALA A 155 -13.10 2.32 -1.40
N THR A 156 -12.45 1.55 -2.29
CA THR A 156 -12.30 1.87 -3.71
C THR A 156 -13.06 0.92 -4.65
N HIS A 157 -13.69 -0.14 -4.13
CA HIS A 157 -14.44 -1.07 -4.96
C HIS A 157 -15.97 -0.91 -4.80
N THR A 158 -16.70 -1.30 -5.83
CA THR A 158 -18.17 -1.34 -5.79
C THR A 158 -18.65 -2.57 -5.03
N ARG A 159 -19.57 -2.38 -4.09
CA ARG A 159 -20.19 -3.48 -3.34
C ARG A 159 -20.96 -4.41 -4.28
N ARG A 160 -20.85 -5.72 -4.04
CA ARG A 160 -21.55 -6.76 -4.83
C ARG A 160 -22.80 -7.32 -4.12
N PHE A 161 -23.29 -6.61 -3.10
CA PHE A 161 -24.48 -6.98 -2.36
C PHE A 161 -25.39 -5.76 -2.17
N GLU A 162 -26.67 -6.03 -2.03
CA GLU A 162 -27.69 -5.04 -1.76
C GLU A 162 -27.68 -4.64 -0.29
N VAL A 163 -28.03 -3.40 -0.02
CA VAL A 163 -28.13 -2.83 1.33
C VAL A 163 -29.57 -2.39 1.53
N ALA A 164 -30.24 -2.95 2.51
CA ALA A 164 -31.60 -2.56 2.84
C ALA A 164 -31.68 -1.09 3.28
N ASP A 165 -32.82 -0.46 3.04
CA ASP A 165 -33.06 0.91 3.46
C ASP A 165 -32.86 1.09 4.96
N GLY A 166 -32.14 2.13 5.35
CA GLY A 166 -31.81 2.42 6.74
C GLY A 166 -30.61 1.65 7.31
N ALA A 167 -30.08 0.63 6.61
CA ALA A 167 -28.85 -0.04 7.03
C ALA A 167 -27.62 0.81 6.73
N ARG A 168 -26.73 0.96 7.71
CA ARG A 168 -25.50 1.75 7.58
C ARG A 168 -24.31 0.84 7.30
N VAL A 169 -23.82 0.84 6.07
CA VAL A 169 -22.65 0.08 5.65
C VAL A 169 -21.54 1.03 5.26
N VAL A 170 -20.38 0.89 5.89
CA VAL A 170 -19.21 1.75 5.66
C VAL A 170 -17.95 0.90 5.40
N PRO A 171 -17.01 1.39 4.59
CA PRO A 171 -15.69 0.78 4.51
C PRO A 171 -14.87 1.09 5.77
N PRO A 172 -13.80 0.32 6.07
CA PRO A 172 -12.91 0.57 7.20
C PRO A 172 -12.39 2.01 7.29
N ASN A 173 -12.13 2.64 6.16
CA ASN A 173 -11.68 4.04 6.09
C ASN A 173 -12.65 5.02 6.75
N ALA A 174 -13.95 4.78 6.65
CA ALA A 174 -14.99 5.61 7.25
C ALA A 174 -15.39 5.18 8.67
N LEU A 175 -14.84 4.06 9.18
CA LEU A 175 -15.20 3.51 10.48
C LEU A 175 -14.98 4.51 11.64
N PRO A 176 -13.83 5.20 11.77
CA PRO A 176 -13.61 6.17 12.85
C PRO A 176 -14.64 7.30 12.87
N ALA A 177 -15.13 7.73 11.71
CA ALA A 177 -16.11 8.81 11.60
C ALA A 177 -17.48 8.45 12.22
N LEU A 178 -17.78 7.17 12.42
CA LEU A 178 -19.05 6.74 13.02
C LEU A 178 -19.27 7.31 14.43
N TRP A 179 -18.20 7.62 15.16
CA TRP A 179 -18.25 8.21 16.50
C TRP A 179 -17.95 9.71 16.53
N GLN A 180 -17.75 10.34 15.35
CA GLN A 180 -17.41 11.74 15.25
C GLN A 180 -18.54 12.53 14.57
N PRO A 181 -19.45 13.17 15.33
CA PRO A 181 -20.60 13.88 14.77
C PRO A 181 -20.21 14.94 13.74
N ARG A 182 -19.09 15.65 13.95
CA ARG A 182 -18.57 16.68 13.04
C ARG A 182 -18.16 16.14 11.67
N LEU A 183 -17.87 14.83 11.56
CA LEU A 183 -17.54 14.15 10.31
C LEU A 183 -18.74 13.39 9.73
N GLY A 184 -19.96 13.75 10.12
CA GLY A 184 -21.17 13.08 9.64
C GLY A 184 -21.45 11.73 10.29
N GLY A 185 -20.80 11.42 11.44
CA GLY A 185 -20.96 10.16 12.18
C GLY A 185 -22.37 9.94 12.74
N GLY A 186 -23.08 11.02 13.05
CA GLY A 186 -24.42 10.93 13.65
C GLY A 186 -24.41 10.27 15.01
N ARG A 187 -25.43 9.44 15.30
CA ARG A 187 -25.51 8.66 16.55
C ARG A 187 -24.50 7.53 16.52
N ALA A 188 -23.71 7.35 17.60
CA ALA A 188 -22.78 6.25 17.75
C ALA A 188 -23.47 4.89 17.58
N PRO A 189 -22.87 3.94 16.85
CA PRO A 189 -23.48 2.63 16.63
C PRO A 189 -23.66 1.87 17.94
N GLY A 190 -24.80 1.18 18.10
CA GLY A 190 -25.04 0.27 19.22
C GLY A 190 -24.34 -1.07 19.03
N GLN A 191 -24.33 -1.57 17.81
CA GLN A 191 -23.70 -2.83 17.39
C GLN A 191 -22.89 -2.59 16.12
N ILE A 192 -21.81 -3.36 15.95
CA ILE A 192 -20.99 -3.40 14.74
C ILE A 192 -21.03 -4.82 14.19
N VAL A 193 -21.35 -4.94 12.91
CA VAL A 193 -21.24 -6.21 12.18
C VAL A 193 -20.07 -6.11 11.21
N ILE A 194 -19.09 -6.98 11.36
CA ILE A 194 -17.93 -7.08 10.45
C ILE A 194 -18.24 -8.17 9.43
N LEU A 195 -18.15 -7.86 8.15
CA LEU A 195 -18.35 -8.80 7.05
C LEU A 195 -17.02 -9.15 6.38
N GLY A 196 -16.66 -10.42 6.36
CA GLY A 196 -15.46 -10.96 5.72
C GLY A 196 -14.46 -11.54 6.71
N ALA A 197 -13.51 -12.35 6.20
CA ALA A 197 -12.53 -13.09 7.00
C ALA A 197 -11.07 -12.71 6.69
N GLY A 198 -10.84 -11.72 5.83
CA GLY A 198 -9.50 -11.30 5.43
C GLY A 198 -8.81 -10.41 6.48
N LYS A 199 -7.55 -10.08 6.21
CA LYS A 199 -6.70 -9.22 7.05
C LYS A 199 -7.39 -7.91 7.45
N THR A 200 -8.10 -7.27 6.53
CA THR A 200 -8.84 -6.02 6.80
C THR A 200 -9.91 -6.19 7.89
N ALA A 201 -10.64 -7.31 7.88
CA ALA A 201 -11.64 -7.59 8.91
C ALA A 201 -11.01 -7.86 10.28
N MET A 202 -9.86 -8.52 10.31
CA MET A 202 -9.06 -8.73 11.52
C MET A 202 -8.58 -7.41 12.12
N ASP A 203 -8.06 -6.50 11.28
CA ASP A 203 -7.62 -5.17 11.72
C ASP A 203 -8.79 -4.35 12.28
N VAL A 204 -9.97 -4.41 11.64
CA VAL A 204 -11.18 -3.75 12.14
C VAL A 204 -11.56 -4.29 13.53
N ALA A 205 -11.58 -5.60 13.71
CA ALA A 205 -11.91 -6.23 14.99
C ALA A 205 -10.91 -5.81 16.07
N LEU A 206 -9.61 -5.90 15.79
CA LEU A 206 -8.55 -5.49 16.73
C LEU A 206 -8.64 -4.01 17.07
N TRP A 207 -8.80 -3.14 16.09
CA TRP A 207 -8.91 -1.71 16.31
C TRP A 207 -10.10 -1.34 17.19
N LEU A 208 -11.28 -1.94 16.96
CA LEU A 208 -12.47 -1.73 17.78
C LEU A 208 -12.23 -2.13 19.24
N LEU A 209 -11.61 -3.30 19.47
CA LEU A 209 -11.28 -3.79 20.81
C LEU A 209 -10.24 -2.88 21.50
N GLN A 210 -9.21 -2.44 20.79
CA GLN A 210 -8.20 -1.51 21.31
C GLN A 210 -8.78 -0.14 21.64
N CYS A 211 -9.80 0.30 20.90
CA CYS A 211 -10.56 1.53 21.19
C CYS A 211 -11.57 1.35 22.35
N GLY A 212 -11.63 0.18 22.98
CA GLY A 212 -12.47 -0.08 24.14
C GLY A 212 -13.90 -0.50 23.82
N LEU A 213 -14.21 -0.87 22.56
CA LEU A 213 -15.53 -1.44 22.26
C LEU A 213 -15.64 -2.84 22.85
N PRO A 214 -16.64 -3.13 23.71
CA PRO A 214 -16.77 -4.44 24.31
C PRO A 214 -17.07 -5.52 23.26
N PRO A 215 -16.51 -6.74 23.38
CA PRO A 215 -16.72 -7.83 22.41
C PRO A 215 -18.20 -8.15 22.17
N SER A 216 -19.05 -7.99 23.16
CA SER A 216 -20.51 -8.22 23.08
C SER A 216 -21.21 -7.28 22.09
N ARG A 217 -20.56 -6.20 21.66
CA ARG A 217 -21.06 -5.25 20.65
C ARG A 217 -20.49 -5.51 19.25
N ILE A 218 -19.71 -6.57 19.08
CA ILE A 218 -19.12 -6.95 17.79
C ILE A 218 -19.72 -8.28 17.35
N THR A 219 -20.30 -8.32 16.17
CA THR A 219 -20.67 -9.56 15.49
C THR A 219 -19.77 -9.70 14.28
N TRP A 220 -19.10 -10.84 14.14
CA TRP A 220 -18.22 -11.09 13.01
C TRP A 220 -18.75 -12.20 12.13
N VAL A 221 -19.10 -11.88 10.89
CA VAL A 221 -19.62 -12.81 9.89
C VAL A 221 -18.47 -13.20 8.97
N MET A 222 -17.97 -14.41 9.15
CA MET A 222 -16.90 -15.01 8.34
C MET A 222 -17.49 -16.11 7.47
N PRO A 223 -17.53 -15.93 6.12
CA PRO A 223 -18.08 -16.96 5.23
C PRO A 223 -17.18 -18.21 5.13
N ARG A 224 -15.91 -18.09 5.50
CA ARG A 224 -14.89 -19.16 5.56
C ARG A 224 -13.70 -18.67 6.40
N ASP A 225 -12.95 -19.60 6.99
CA ASP A 225 -11.74 -19.32 7.74
C ASP A 225 -10.59 -18.89 6.81
N SER A 226 -9.66 -18.12 7.38
CA SER A 226 -8.39 -17.77 6.76
C SER A 226 -7.27 -18.59 7.38
N TRP A 227 -6.38 -19.10 6.55
CA TRP A 227 -5.12 -19.67 7.03
C TRP A 227 -4.23 -18.55 7.56
N LEU A 228 -3.69 -18.75 8.75
CA LEU A 228 -2.80 -17.81 9.42
C LEU A 228 -1.42 -18.45 9.60
N ILE A 229 -0.39 -17.69 9.26
CA ILE A 229 1.00 -18.09 9.54
C ILE A 229 1.34 -17.70 10.98
N ASN A 230 2.01 -18.57 11.70
CA ASN A 230 2.47 -18.26 13.05
C ASN A 230 3.53 -17.16 13.01
N ARG A 231 3.23 -16.02 13.60
CA ARG A 231 4.12 -14.87 13.63
C ARG A 231 5.47 -15.16 14.29
N ALA A 232 5.50 -15.95 15.33
CA ALA A 232 6.73 -16.29 16.04
C ALA A 232 7.74 -17.05 15.16
N THR A 233 7.27 -17.77 14.13
CA THR A 233 8.14 -18.49 13.19
C THR A 233 8.42 -17.73 11.90
N THR A 234 7.85 -16.52 11.77
CA THR A 234 7.99 -15.66 10.56
C THR A 234 8.66 -14.36 10.97
N GLN A 235 9.89 -14.46 11.48
CA GLN A 235 10.69 -13.31 11.92
C GLN A 235 11.93 -13.18 11.01
N PRO A 236 12.51 -11.99 10.82
CA PRO A 236 13.67 -11.75 9.95
C PRO A 236 14.98 -12.21 10.61
N GLU A 237 15.03 -13.49 10.96
CA GLU A 237 16.17 -14.16 11.58
C GLU A 237 16.74 -15.22 10.64
N LEU A 238 18.02 -15.58 10.83
CA LEU A 238 18.69 -16.55 9.99
C LEU A 238 17.93 -17.88 9.92
N ALA A 239 17.40 -18.35 11.05
CA ALA A 239 16.62 -19.59 11.12
C ALA A 239 15.38 -19.59 10.21
N PHE A 240 14.71 -18.43 10.02
CA PHE A 240 13.60 -18.31 9.07
C PHE A 240 14.08 -18.46 7.63
N PHE A 241 15.18 -17.83 7.27
CA PHE A 241 15.72 -17.90 5.91
C PHE A 241 16.26 -19.28 5.58
N GLU A 242 16.96 -19.94 6.52
CA GLU A 242 17.42 -21.31 6.38
C GLU A 242 16.26 -22.29 6.21
N ALA A 243 15.19 -22.17 7.02
CA ALA A 243 14.01 -23.02 6.91
C ALA A 243 13.20 -22.79 5.63
N SER A 244 13.21 -21.58 5.09
CA SER A 244 12.37 -21.20 3.95
C SER A 244 13.08 -21.32 2.60
N PHE A 245 14.39 -21.15 2.56
CA PHE A 245 15.19 -21.02 1.33
C PHE A 245 16.46 -21.87 1.33
N GLY A 246 16.84 -22.45 2.47
CA GLY A 246 17.99 -23.33 2.60
C GLY A 246 17.62 -24.75 2.13
N SER A 247 17.83 -25.03 0.86
CA SER A 247 17.80 -26.40 0.30
C SER A 247 19.12 -26.74 -0.35
#